data_b554721dffc794efd0861219f67e97b8
#
_entry.id   b554721dffc794efd0861219f67e97b8
#
_cell.length_a   1.000
_cell.length_b   1.000
_cell.length_c   1.000
_cell.angle_alpha   90.00
_cell.angle_beta   90.00
_cell.angle_gamma   90.00
#
_symmetry.space_group_name_H-M   'P 1'
#
loop_
_entity.id
_entity.type
_entity.pdbx_description
1 polymer ?
#
loop_
_entity_poly.entity_id
_entity_poly.type
_entity_poly.pdbx_seq_one_letter_code
_entity_poly.pdbx_strand_id
1 'polypeptide(L)'
;MTDNFVGFAQSPKADPNRQVEQQSFEFESSAELKQAIQLLSTEAGLSSWLGKLAKFDFRQGAKLRYGDAAHGATFALIQIPKRFVIIAETLGEIDIRFRERKQGYQLTLTFKKALLPEERGQWASDVAQVAKVFEGVVNG
;
A
#
# COMPACT_ATOMS: atom_id res chain seq x y z
N MET A 1 12.05 13.11 -15.48
CA MET A 1 11.61 12.88 -15.01
C MET A 1 10.98 12.90 -14.72
N THR A 2 11.04 12.59 -14.69
CA THR A 2 10.58 12.31 -14.16
C THR A 2 9.97 12.21 -13.73
N ASP A 3 10.01 11.80 -13.49
CA ASP A 3 9.42 11.42 -12.93
C ASP A 3 8.58 11.55 -12.65
N ASN A 4 8.44 11.38 -12.89
CA ASN A 4 7.55 11.49 -12.38
C ASN A 4 6.88 11.13 -11.66
N PHE A 5 7.41 10.95 -11.64
CA PHE A 5 6.85 10.54 -10.60
C PHE A 5 7.07 11.16 -9.33
N VAL A 6 6.60 11.22 -8.98
CA VAL A 6 6.35 11.75 -8.07
C VAL A 6 7.13 11.78 -6.95
N GLY A 7 7.18 12.42 -6.34
CA GLY A 7 7.35 12.50 -5.11
C GLY A 7 8.70 12.27 -4.59
N PHE A 8 8.93 11.22 -3.90
CA PHE A 8 10.22 11.01 -3.27
C PHE A 8 11.34 10.79 -4.27
N ALA A 9 11.01 10.29 -5.43
CA ALA A 9 12.02 10.08 -6.46
C ALA A 9 12.65 11.38 -6.91
N GLN A 10 11.97 12.49 -6.63
CA GLN A 10 12.45 13.78 -7.03
C GLN A 10 13.15 14.54 -5.90
N SER A 11 13.31 13.90 -4.77
CA SER A 11 13.96 14.54 -3.63
C SER A 11 15.43 14.82 -3.97
N PRO A 12 15.87 16.08 -3.86
CA PRO A 12 17.27 16.39 -4.12
C PRO A 12 18.20 15.81 -3.06
N LYS A 13 17.61 15.31 -1.96
CA LYS A 13 18.37 14.72 -0.89
C LYS A 13 18.37 13.20 -0.92
N ALA A 14 17.90 12.61 -2.01
CA ALA A 14 17.90 11.15 -2.13
C ALA A 14 19.34 10.65 -2.02
N ASP A 15 19.57 9.69 -1.14
CA ASP A 15 20.86 9.10 -0.95
C ASP A 15 21.21 8.27 -2.19
N PRO A 16 22.35 8.54 -2.87
CA PRO A 16 22.71 7.79 -4.08
C PRO A 16 22.98 6.32 -3.82
N ASN A 17 23.18 5.93 -2.55
CA ASN A 17 23.36 4.53 -2.19
C ASN A 17 22.03 3.78 -2.00
N ARG A 18 20.92 4.49 -2.05
CA ARG A 18 19.61 3.85 -1.95
C ARG A 18 19.22 3.27 -3.28
N GLN A 19 18.70 2.05 -3.25
CA GLN A 19 18.22 1.37 -4.43
C GLN A 19 16.77 0.98 -4.21
N VAL A 20 15.97 1.04 -5.27
CA VAL A 20 14.56 0.68 -5.18
C VAL A 20 14.44 -0.83 -5.01
N GLU A 21 13.79 -1.24 -3.95
CA GLU A 21 13.42 -2.63 -3.70
C GLU A 21 11.94 -2.80 -3.97
N GLN A 22 11.56 -3.96 -4.45
CA GLN A 22 10.16 -4.25 -4.78
C GLN A 22 9.79 -5.64 -4.29
N GLN A 23 8.61 -5.74 -3.68
CA GLN A 23 8.02 -7.01 -3.27
C GLN A 23 6.59 -7.03 -3.77
N SER A 24 6.19 -8.10 -4.44
CA SER A 24 4.83 -8.26 -4.96
C SER A 24 4.19 -9.52 -4.41
N PHE A 25 2.90 -9.42 -4.11
CA PHE A 25 2.11 -10.52 -3.58
C PHE A 25 0.81 -10.59 -4.35
N GLU A 26 0.34 -11.79 -4.65
CA GLU A 26 -0.91 -11.99 -5.38
C GLU A 26 -1.87 -12.79 -4.53
N PHE A 27 -3.13 -12.35 -4.50
CA PHE A 27 -4.19 -13.03 -3.77
C PHE A 27 -5.37 -13.23 -4.68
N GLU A 28 -6.12 -14.31 -4.42
CA GLU A 28 -7.37 -14.57 -5.12
C GLU A 28 -8.45 -14.76 -4.08
N SER A 29 -9.64 -14.25 -4.38
CA SER A 29 -10.78 -14.36 -3.48
C SER A 29 -12.01 -14.68 -4.29
N SER A 30 -12.89 -15.51 -3.72
CA SER A 30 -14.21 -15.77 -4.31
C SER A 30 -15.24 -14.72 -3.88
N ALA A 31 -14.87 -13.82 -2.98
CA ALA A 31 -15.74 -12.74 -2.52
C ALA A 31 -15.98 -11.73 -3.64
N GLU A 32 -17.00 -10.89 -3.49
CA GLU A 32 -17.27 -9.84 -4.45
C GLU A 32 -16.23 -8.73 -4.36
N LEU A 33 -15.88 -8.17 -5.52
CA LEU A 33 -14.88 -7.09 -5.58
C LEU A 33 -15.25 -5.90 -4.70
N LYS A 34 -16.53 -5.56 -4.59
CA LYS A 34 -16.94 -4.42 -3.77
C LYS A 34 -16.58 -4.60 -2.30
N GLN A 35 -16.51 -5.84 -1.81
CA GLN A 35 -16.10 -6.11 -0.44
C GLN A 35 -14.63 -5.79 -0.24
N ALA A 36 -13.80 -6.13 -1.23
CA ALA A 36 -12.39 -5.78 -1.19
C ALA A 36 -12.20 -4.26 -1.19
N ILE A 37 -12.99 -3.56 -1.99
CA ILE A 37 -12.89 -2.11 -2.04
C ILE A 37 -13.23 -1.50 -0.69
N GLN A 38 -14.18 -2.06 0.04
CA GLN A 38 -14.50 -1.58 1.38
C GLN A 38 -13.33 -1.74 2.36
N LEU A 39 -12.47 -2.72 2.15
CA LEU A 39 -11.25 -2.89 2.96
C LEU A 39 -10.25 -1.77 2.74
N LEU A 40 -10.37 -1.05 1.64
CA LEU A 40 -9.41 -0.02 1.28
C LEU A 40 -9.96 1.38 1.41
N SER A 41 -11.27 1.53 1.54
CA SER A 41 -11.92 2.83 1.54
C SER A 41 -12.56 3.20 2.87
N THR A 42 -12.51 2.31 3.86
CA THR A 42 -13.08 2.58 5.17
C THR A 42 -12.00 2.55 6.25
N GLU A 43 -12.27 3.27 7.34
CA GLU A 43 -11.32 3.30 8.46
C GLU A 43 -11.12 1.89 9.02
N ALA A 44 -12.19 1.15 9.23
CA ALA A 44 -12.10 -0.20 9.76
C ALA A 44 -11.29 -1.12 8.85
N GLY A 45 -11.54 -1.03 7.54
CA GLY A 45 -10.81 -1.85 6.58
C GLY A 45 -9.34 -1.53 6.54
N LEU A 46 -8.99 -0.25 6.40
CA LEU A 46 -7.59 0.16 6.36
C LEU A 46 -6.87 -0.16 7.67
N SER A 47 -7.55 0.03 8.81
CA SER A 47 -6.95 -0.26 10.11
C SER A 47 -6.62 -1.75 10.29
N SER A 48 -7.34 -2.61 9.59
CA SER A 48 -7.14 -4.06 9.74
C SER A 48 -5.77 -4.51 9.22
N TRP A 49 -5.15 -3.74 8.30
CA TRP A 49 -3.85 -4.11 7.76
C TRP A 49 -2.78 -3.03 7.89
N LEU A 50 -3.15 -1.79 8.13
CA LEU A 50 -2.17 -0.72 8.37
C LEU A 50 -2.01 -0.39 9.86
N GLY A 51 -2.85 -0.96 10.70
CA GLY A 51 -2.89 -0.61 12.10
C GLY A 51 -3.84 0.56 12.34
N LYS A 52 -4.01 0.93 13.61
CA LYS A 52 -4.98 1.94 13.98
C LYS A 52 -4.72 3.27 13.27
N LEU A 53 -5.78 3.84 12.70
CA LEU A 53 -5.71 5.08 11.94
C LEU A 53 -6.28 6.25 12.72
N ALA A 54 -5.74 7.43 12.43
CA ALA A 54 -6.39 8.67 12.81
C ALA A 54 -7.45 8.99 11.75
N LYS A 55 -8.34 9.92 12.07
CA LYS A 55 -9.39 10.34 11.15
C LYS A 55 -8.81 10.83 9.83
N PHE A 56 -9.43 10.48 8.72
CA PHE A 56 -8.95 10.85 7.40
C PHE A 56 -10.13 10.98 6.42
N ASP A 57 -9.85 11.60 5.26
CA ASP A 57 -10.77 11.64 4.14
C ASP A 57 -10.27 10.68 3.06
N PHE A 58 -11.18 9.90 2.49
CA PHE A 58 -10.80 8.98 1.42
C PHE A 58 -10.92 9.71 0.08
N ARG A 59 -9.86 10.41 -0.30
CA ARG A 59 -9.77 11.07 -1.60
C ARG A 59 -8.33 11.19 -2.03
N GLN A 60 -8.11 11.25 -3.34
CA GLN A 60 -6.77 11.36 -3.88
C GLN A 60 -6.11 12.64 -3.39
N GLY A 61 -4.88 12.53 -2.96
CA GLY A 61 -4.12 13.63 -2.40
C GLY A 61 -4.28 13.82 -0.90
N ALA A 62 -5.27 13.16 -0.28
CA ALA A 62 -5.48 13.29 1.15
C ALA A 62 -4.40 12.56 1.95
N LYS A 63 -4.13 13.07 3.13
CA LYS A 63 -3.15 12.47 4.04
C LYS A 63 -3.84 11.72 5.15
N LEU A 64 -3.16 10.71 5.67
CA LEU A 64 -3.64 9.95 6.81
C LEU A 64 -2.47 9.60 7.72
N ARG A 65 -2.80 9.15 8.93
CA ARG A 65 -1.80 8.65 9.89
C ARG A 65 -2.17 7.21 10.20
N TYR A 66 -1.19 6.32 10.27
CA TYR A 66 -1.41 4.90 10.54
C TYR A 66 -0.46 4.40 11.62
N GLY A 67 -0.63 3.14 12.04
CA GLY A 67 0.20 2.58 13.08
C GLY A 67 0.06 3.34 14.39
N ASP A 68 -1.16 3.50 14.91
CA ASP A 68 -1.46 4.31 16.09
C ASP A 68 -1.13 5.78 15.86
N ALA A 69 -1.30 6.25 14.63
CA ALA A 69 -1.01 7.62 14.23
C ALA A 69 0.48 7.99 14.34
N ALA A 70 1.36 6.98 14.42
CA ALA A 70 2.80 7.21 14.52
C ALA A 70 3.43 7.59 13.18
N HIS A 71 2.83 7.14 12.07
CA HIS A 71 3.42 7.30 10.74
C HIS A 71 2.46 7.98 9.77
N GLY A 72 3.01 8.72 8.83
CA GLY A 72 2.22 9.42 7.82
C GLY A 72 2.11 8.65 6.52
N ALA A 73 1.03 8.89 5.79
CA ALA A 73 0.82 8.33 4.46
C ALA A 73 -0.03 9.28 3.64
N THR A 74 -0.05 9.07 2.32
CA THR A 74 -0.83 9.87 1.39
C THR A 74 -1.54 8.93 0.40
N PHE A 75 -2.81 9.23 0.11
CA PHE A 75 -3.52 8.55 -0.97
C PHE A 75 -3.03 9.13 -2.29
N ALA A 76 -2.03 8.51 -2.89
CA ALA A 76 -1.40 9.04 -4.09
C ALA A 76 -2.27 8.90 -5.33
N LEU A 77 -3.06 7.82 -5.39
CA LEU A 77 -3.91 7.55 -6.54
C LEU A 77 -5.12 6.74 -6.09
N ILE A 78 -6.30 7.14 -6.53
CA ILE A 78 -7.53 6.38 -6.28
C ILE A 78 -8.25 6.23 -7.61
N GLN A 79 -8.22 5.02 -8.16
CA GLN A 79 -8.91 4.68 -9.41
C GLN A 79 -9.74 3.43 -9.19
N ILE A 80 -10.67 3.52 -8.27
CA ILE A 80 -11.58 2.43 -7.94
C ILE A 80 -12.49 2.17 -9.15
N PRO A 81 -12.68 0.92 -9.54
CA PRO A 81 -12.30 -0.32 -8.84
C PRO A 81 -11.01 -0.97 -9.33
N LYS A 82 -10.19 -0.27 -10.07
CA LYS A 82 -9.02 -0.88 -10.72
C LYS A 82 -7.74 -0.80 -9.90
N ARG A 83 -7.46 0.34 -9.31
CA ARG A 83 -6.16 0.57 -8.72
C ARG A 83 -6.21 1.60 -7.60
N PHE A 84 -5.30 1.46 -6.66
CA PHE A 84 -5.25 2.30 -5.49
C PHE A 84 -3.80 2.33 -5.01
N VAL A 85 -3.25 3.52 -4.80
CA VAL A 85 -1.85 3.67 -4.38
C VAL A 85 -1.78 4.53 -3.14
N ILE A 86 -1.10 4.01 -2.12
CA ILE A 86 -0.78 4.75 -0.90
C ILE A 86 0.73 4.88 -0.82
N ILE A 87 1.22 6.06 -0.50
CA ILE A 87 2.63 6.24 -0.19
C ILE A 87 2.74 6.37 1.31
N ALA A 88 3.34 5.37 1.93
CA ALA A 88 3.40 5.23 3.38
C ALA A 88 4.83 5.43 3.88
N GLU A 89 4.97 6.14 4.98
CA GLU A 89 6.27 6.54 5.52
C GLU A 89 7.21 5.37 5.73
N THR A 90 6.74 4.29 6.35
CA THR A 90 7.60 3.15 6.67
C THR A 90 7.64 2.08 5.58
N LEU A 91 6.53 1.94 4.84
CA LEU A 91 6.39 0.85 3.87
C LEU A 91 6.72 1.24 2.45
N GLY A 92 6.73 2.56 2.17
CA GLY A 92 6.97 3.07 0.84
C GLY A 92 5.71 3.12 0.01
N GLU A 93 5.84 2.99 -1.29
CA GLU A 93 4.69 2.99 -2.20
C GLU A 93 3.99 1.64 -2.13
N ILE A 94 2.70 1.68 -1.87
CA ILE A 94 1.85 0.48 -1.81
C ILE A 94 0.87 0.58 -2.97
N ASP A 95 1.02 -0.28 -3.96
CA ASP A 95 0.20 -0.29 -5.16
C ASP A 95 -0.72 -1.51 -5.10
N ILE A 96 -2.02 -1.27 -5.09
CA ILE A 96 -3.03 -2.32 -4.99
C ILE A 96 -3.83 -2.31 -6.27
N ARG A 97 -3.80 -3.42 -7.01
CA ARG A 97 -4.52 -3.55 -8.27
C ARG A 97 -5.49 -4.70 -8.22
N PHE A 98 -6.68 -4.47 -8.76
CA PHE A 98 -7.74 -5.45 -8.80
C PHE A 98 -8.00 -5.89 -10.22
N ARG A 99 -8.27 -7.18 -10.36
CA ARG A 99 -8.70 -7.76 -11.61
C ARG A 99 -9.93 -8.62 -11.34
N GLU A 100 -11.07 -8.21 -11.88
CA GLU A 100 -12.30 -8.96 -11.69
C GLU A 100 -12.26 -10.26 -12.48
N ARG A 101 -12.81 -11.32 -11.90
CA ARG A 101 -12.89 -12.64 -12.52
C ARG A 101 -14.33 -13.09 -12.54
N LYS A 102 -14.61 -14.23 -13.20
CA LYS A 102 -15.98 -14.76 -13.24
C LYS A 102 -16.53 -14.99 -11.85
N GLN A 103 -15.69 -15.47 -10.94
CA GLN A 103 -16.08 -15.65 -9.55
C GLN A 103 -15.01 -14.99 -8.69
N GLY A 104 -15.35 -13.86 -8.11
CA GLY A 104 -14.44 -13.17 -7.24
C GLY A 104 -13.48 -12.25 -7.98
N TYR A 105 -12.27 -12.12 -7.46
CA TYR A 105 -11.28 -11.20 -8.02
C TYR A 105 -9.87 -11.69 -7.71
N GLN A 106 -8.92 -11.12 -8.45
CA GLN A 106 -7.50 -11.27 -8.17
C GLN A 106 -6.97 -9.91 -7.72
N LEU A 107 -6.12 -9.90 -6.72
CA LEU A 107 -5.53 -8.69 -6.19
C LEU A 107 -4.02 -8.80 -6.23
N THR A 108 -3.35 -7.78 -6.74
CA THR A 108 -1.90 -7.70 -6.72
C THR A 108 -1.48 -6.56 -5.80
N LEU A 109 -0.69 -6.89 -4.80
CA LEU A 109 -0.20 -5.95 -3.80
C LEU A 109 1.31 -5.80 -4.00
N THR A 110 1.75 -4.61 -4.37
CA THR A 110 3.17 -4.35 -4.64
C THR A 110 3.68 -3.24 -3.75
N PHE A 111 4.81 -3.51 -3.10
CA PHE A 111 5.50 -2.53 -2.26
C PHE A 111 6.80 -2.12 -2.93
N LYS A 112 7.09 -0.82 -2.97
CA LYS A 112 8.34 -0.30 -3.50
C LYS A 112 8.90 0.75 -2.55
N LYS A 113 10.19 0.69 -2.31
CA LYS A 113 10.85 1.70 -1.49
C LYS A 113 12.33 1.77 -1.83
N ALA A 114 12.87 2.98 -1.82
CA ALA A 114 14.31 3.19 -1.98
C ALA A 114 14.98 2.95 -0.64
N LEU A 115 15.92 1.99 -0.59
CA LEU A 115 16.50 1.51 0.66
C LEU A 115 18.02 1.42 0.57
N LEU A 116 18.67 1.65 1.71
CA LEU A 116 20.07 1.31 1.88
C LEU A 116 20.19 -0.20 2.04
N PRO A 117 21.37 -0.79 1.72
CA PRO A 117 21.53 -2.24 1.87
C PRO A 117 21.20 -2.78 3.26
N GLU A 118 21.54 -2.03 4.30
CA GLU A 118 21.28 -2.47 5.68
C GLU A 118 19.81 -2.39 6.08
N GLU A 119 18.98 -1.67 5.30
CA GLU A 119 17.55 -1.54 5.58
C GLU A 119 16.70 -2.63 4.91
N ARG A 120 17.27 -3.34 3.93
CA ARG A 120 16.49 -4.26 3.11
C ARG A 120 15.85 -5.40 3.90
N GLY A 121 16.60 -6.00 4.80
CA GLY A 121 16.12 -7.15 5.54
C GLY A 121 14.91 -6.81 6.40
N GLN A 122 14.99 -5.71 7.13
CA GLN A 122 13.90 -5.28 7.99
C GLN A 122 12.67 -4.88 7.16
N TRP A 123 12.89 -4.13 6.08
CA TRP A 123 11.79 -3.73 5.22
C TRP A 123 11.09 -4.94 4.59
N ALA A 124 11.87 -5.91 4.09
CA ALA A 124 11.30 -7.11 3.49
C ALA A 124 10.45 -7.88 4.49
N SER A 125 10.92 -7.96 5.74
CA SER A 125 10.17 -8.60 6.81
C SER A 125 8.87 -7.84 7.11
N ASP A 126 8.94 -6.51 7.17
CA ASP A 126 7.79 -5.68 7.48
C ASP A 126 6.70 -5.80 6.40
N VAL A 127 7.09 -5.72 5.12
CA VAL A 127 6.10 -5.81 4.03
C VAL A 127 5.51 -7.22 3.93
N ALA A 128 6.31 -8.25 4.22
CA ALA A 128 5.80 -9.62 4.22
C ALA A 128 4.76 -9.80 5.32
N GLN A 129 5.00 -9.20 6.49
CA GLN A 129 4.06 -9.27 7.60
C GLN A 129 2.75 -8.55 7.25
N VAL A 130 2.84 -7.37 6.65
CA VAL A 130 1.65 -6.63 6.23
C VAL A 130 0.87 -7.43 5.19
N ALA A 131 1.57 -8.03 4.22
CA ALA A 131 0.93 -8.82 3.18
C ALA A 131 0.20 -10.03 3.77
N LYS A 132 0.79 -10.65 4.79
CA LYS A 132 0.17 -11.79 5.46
C LYS A 132 -1.11 -11.39 6.18
N VAL A 133 -1.08 -10.26 6.87
CA VAL A 133 -2.28 -9.74 7.54
C VAL A 133 -3.35 -9.39 6.50
N PHE A 134 -2.93 -8.76 5.41
CA PHE A 134 -3.82 -8.37 4.31
C PHE A 134 -4.50 -9.60 3.71
N GLU A 135 -3.73 -10.67 3.49
CA GLU A 135 -4.28 -11.93 2.97
C GLU A 135 -5.35 -12.50 3.89
N GLY A 136 -5.10 -12.48 5.19
CA GLY A 136 -6.07 -12.96 6.16
C GLY A 136 -7.37 -12.17 6.13
N VAL A 137 -7.27 -10.85 5.94
CA VAL A 137 -8.45 -9.97 5.87
C VAL A 137 -9.22 -10.21 4.57
N VAL A 138 -8.52 -10.37 3.44
CA VAL A 138 -9.14 -10.58 2.13
C VAL A 138 -9.86 -11.92 2.08
N ASN A 139 -9.28 -12.95 2.66
CA ASN A 139 -9.81 -14.31 2.62
C ASN A 139 -10.66 -14.66 3.84
N GLY A 140 -10.69 -13.80 4.82
CA GLY A 140 -11.42 -14.03 6.07
C GLY A 140 -12.89 -13.56 6.04
#